data_a186dcc96c9476077151ed68bc182e30
#
_entry.id   a186dcc96c9476077151ed68bc182e30
#
_cell.length_a   1.000
_cell.length_b   1.000
_cell.length_c   1.000
_cell.angle_alpha   90.00
_cell.angle_beta   90.00
_cell.angle_gamma   90.00
#
_symmetry.space_group_name_H-M   'P 1'
#
loop_
_entity.id
_entity.type
_entity.pdbx_description
1 polymer ?
#
loop_
_entity_poly.entity_id
_entity_poly.type
_entity_poly.pdbx_seq_one_letter_code
_entity_poly.pdbx_strand_id
1 'polypeptide(L)'
;MDCSVVIATYNRAHLLVETLRSLDAQHIPPTLQWEIIVVDNNSSDRTKETVRRFGETSSVAIRYEFEPRLGQSFARNAGIEAAKGALILFTDDDVLPDRTWVSGILSALTIDRLHGVGGRVLPQWEAALPGWLSARPDLLSWLALVEEDTPCLLEYPLSPTRRIVGASMAFRREVFEEFGLFQTSLGHRGRRFYGQEEVEFIHRLLLKGKRIGYEPSVVVHHRLGASRLRKSFFVRRYFDHACGQARHMPSGSEAEVLGVRPWRFRHLLRSAGEALVHTALRRSDAFTLQLALALEAGTIWGTMTRRPPRSAGPVTERNP
;
A
#
# COMPACT_ATOMS: atom_id res chain seq x y z
N MET A 1 20.48 -13.00 10.91
CA MET A 1 19.94 -11.85 10.15
C MET A 1 18.87 -11.20 10.99
N ASP A 2 19.06 -9.95 11.35
CA ASP A 2 18.14 -9.25 12.26
C ASP A 2 16.92 -8.72 11.51
N CYS A 3 17.14 -8.11 10.35
CA CYS A 3 16.04 -7.64 9.52
C CYS A 3 16.30 -7.77 8.02
N SER A 4 15.21 -7.83 7.25
CA SER A 4 15.19 -7.78 5.80
C SER A 4 14.28 -6.64 5.35
N VAL A 5 14.78 -5.73 4.52
CA VAL A 5 13.99 -4.67 3.89
C VAL A 5 13.49 -5.17 2.54
N VAL A 6 12.19 -5.21 2.35
CA VAL A 6 11.53 -5.66 1.12
C VAL A 6 11.01 -4.46 0.34
N ILE A 7 11.41 -4.35 -0.93
CA ILE A 7 10.96 -3.32 -1.87
C ILE A 7 10.31 -4.01 -3.05
N ALA A 8 9.01 -3.80 -3.25
CA ALA A 8 8.32 -4.21 -4.47
C ALA A 8 8.44 -3.11 -5.53
N THR A 9 8.86 -3.46 -6.74
CA THR A 9 9.02 -2.49 -7.83
C THR A 9 8.42 -3.00 -9.15
N TYR A 10 7.94 -2.07 -9.99
CA TYR A 10 7.42 -2.35 -11.32
C TYR A 10 7.64 -1.18 -12.26
N ASN A 11 8.56 -1.34 -13.24
CA ASN A 11 8.86 -0.33 -14.27
C ASN A 11 9.23 1.06 -13.70
N ARG A 12 10.05 1.09 -12.63
CA ARG A 12 10.46 2.31 -11.93
C ARG A 12 11.95 2.33 -11.55
N ALA A 13 12.80 1.73 -12.39
CA ALA A 13 14.25 1.66 -12.15
C ALA A 13 14.87 3.00 -11.74
N HIS A 14 14.42 4.12 -12.35
CA HIS A 14 14.93 5.45 -12.08
C HIS A 14 14.56 6.00 -10.67
N LEU A 15 13.41 5.60 -10.10
CA LEU A 15 13.01 5.96 -8.73
C LEU A 15 13.70 5.06 -7.72
N LEU A 16 13.76 3.76 -8.00
CA LEU A 16 14.37 2.74 -7.15
C LEU A 16 15.83 3.08 -6.77
N VAL A 17 16.61 3.67 -7.67
CA VAL A 17 18.01 4.06 -7.38
C VAL A 17 18.09 5.00 -6.19
N GLU A 18 17.21 6.00 -6.09
CA GLU A 18 17.21 6.96 -4.99
C GLU A 18 16.78 6.30 -3.67
N THR A 19 15.79 5.40 -3.72
CA THR A 19 15.38 4.61 -2.56
C THR A 19 16.54 3.73 -2.06
N LEU A 20 17.24 3.05 -2.96
CA LEU A 20 18.41 2.23 -2.60
C LEU A 20 19.53 3.07 -2.00
N ARG A 21 19.81 4.27 -2.53
CA ARG A 21 20.80 5.20 -1.95
C ARG A 21 20.45 5.62 -0.54
N SER A 22 19.19 5.92 -0.26
CA SER A 22 18.75 6.31 1.08
C SER A 22 18.82 5.13 2.07
N LEU A 23 18.63 3.90 1.61
CA LEU A 23 18.84 2.70 2.41
C LEU A 23 20.32 2.41 2.64
N ASP A 24 21.17 2.55 1.64
CA ASP A 24 22.63 2.35 1.78
C ASP A 24 23.26 3.37 2.77
N ALA A 25 22.61 4.53 2.95
CA ALA A 25 23.02 5.59 3.87
C ALA A 25 22.44 5.49 5.28
N GLN A 26 21.83 4.35 5.67
CA GLN A 26 21.24 4.19 7.00
C GLN A 26 22.27 4.22 8.13
N HIS A 27 21.96 4.92 9.20
CA HIS A 27 22.72 4.90 10.44
C HIS A 27 22.30 3.73 11.31
N ILE A 28 23.07 2.66 11.24
CA ILE A 28 22.79 1.42 11.97
C ILE A 28 24.02 0.97 12.76
N PRO A 29 23.82 0.29 13.91
CA PRO A 29 24.91 -0.29 14.65
C PRO A 29 25.73 -1.28 13.78
N PRO A 30 27.06 -1.29 13.87
CA PRO A 30 27.90 -2.20 13.08
C PRO A 30 27.61 -3.70 13.33
N THR A 31 27.01 -4.02 14.46
CA THR A 31 26.63 -5.39 14.82
C THR A 31 25.34 -5.86 14.16
N LEU A 32 24.53 -4.94 13.60
CA LEU A 32 23.28 -5.29 12.96
C LEU A 32 23.51 -5.98 11.62
N GLN A 33 22.96 -7.17 11.48
CA GLN A 33 22.96 -7.91 10.22
C GLN A 33 21.64 -7.70 9.49
N TRP A 34 21.69 -7.10 8.32
CA TRP A 34 20.50 -6.82 7.52
C TRP A 34 20.73 -6.96 6.03
N GLU A 35 19.66 -7.06 5.28
CA GLU A 35 19.68 -7.19 3.82
C GLU A 35 18.57 -6.34 3.19
N ILE A 36 18.72 -6.02 1.92
CA ILE A 36 17.70 -5.42 1.07
C ILE A 36 17.28 -6.45 0.02
N ILE A 37 15.98 -6.69 -0.12
CA ILE A 37 15.40 -7.58 -1.12
C ILE A 37 14.55 -6.72 -2.06
N VAL A 38 15.00 -6.58 -3.29
CA VAL A 38 14.25 -5.91 -4.35
C VAL A 38 13.47 -6.97 -5.13
N VAL A 39 12.16 -6.92 -5.02
CA VAL A 39 11.27 -7.83 -5.77
C VAL A 39 10.77 -7.12 -7.01
N ASP A 40 11.27 -7.52 -8.14
CA ASP A 40 10.87 -7.06 -9.47
C ASP A 40 9.57 -7.76 -9.89
N ASN A 41 8.48 -7.01 -9.88
CA ASN A 41 7.16 -7.51 -10.22
C ASN A 41 6.89 -7.53 -11.74
N ASN A 42 7.77 -8.21 -12.48
CA ASN A 42 7.68 -8.38 -13.93
C ASN A 42 7.87 -7.07 -14.71
N SER A 43 8.94 -6.32 -14.39
CA SER A 43 9.32 -5.11 -15.13
C SER A 43 9.86 -5.42 -16.51
N SER A 44 9.65 -4.49 -17.43
CA SER A 44 10.19 -4.48 -18.79
C SER A 44 11.26 -3.41 -19.01
N ASP A 45 11.55 -2.61 -17.99
CA ASP A 45 12.60 -1.58 -18.00
C ASP A 45 13.95 -2.15 -17.50
N ARG A 46 14.89 -1.28 -17.14
CA ARG A 46 16.21 -1.68 -16.67
C ARG A 46 16.28 -2.04 -15.17
N THR A 47 15.17 -2.40 -14.53
CA THR A 47 15.10 -2.67 -13.10
C THR A 47 16.14 -3.72 -12.67
N LYS A 48 16.19 -4.87 -13.31
CA LYS A 48 17.14 -5.94 -13.00
C LYS A 48 18.61 -5.48 -13.07
N GLU A 49 18.96 -4.79 -14.15
CA GLU A 49 20.32 -4.27 -14.33
C GLU A 49 20.68 -3.23 -13.30
N THR A 50 19.72 -2.35 -12.96
CA THR A 50 19.86 -1.31 -11.94
C THR A 50 20.18 -1.91 -10.58
N VAL A 51 19.42 -2.91 -10.15
CA VAL A 51 19.63 -3.60 -8.86
C VAL A 51 21.00 -4.28 -8.82
N ARG A 52 21.37 -5.00 -9.91
CA ARG A 52 22.67 -5.66 -9.99
C ARG A 52 23.83 -4.67 -9.85
N ARG A 53 23.82 -3.59 -10.66
CA ARG A 53 24.88 -2.56 -10.61
C ARG A 53 24.97 -1.87 -9.24
N PHE A 54 23.83 -1.58 -8.65
CA PHE A 54 23.83 -0.95 -7.33
C PHE A 54 24.43 -1.89 -6.27
N GLY A 55 24.08 -3.18 -6.32
CA GLY A 55 24.62 -4.19 -5.40
C GLY A 55 26.12 -4.41 -5.49
N GLU A 56 26.77 -4.07 -6.62
CA GLU A 56 28.24 -4.16 -6.78
C GLU A 56 29.01 -3.12 -5.95
N THR A 57 28.35 -2.01 -5.57
CA THR A 57 28.97 -0.88 -4.85
C THR A 57 28.34 -0.60 -3.49
N SER A 58 27.22 -1.22 -3.19
CA SER A 58 26.50 -1.04 -1.92
C SER A 58 27.26 -1.64 -0.75
N SER A 59 27.19 -0.97 0.40
CA SER A 59 27.70 -1.47 1.66
C SER A 59 26.80 -2.56 2.30
N VAL A 60 25.56 -2.68 1.79
CA VAL A 60 24.53 -3.60 2.27
C VAL A 60 24.33 -4.74 1.28
N ALA A 61 24.09 -5.94 1.77
CA ALA A 61 23.74 -7.07 0.92
C ALA A 61 22.39 -6.81 0.22
N ILE A 62 22.41 -6.73 -1.12
CA ILE A 62 21.21 -6.53 -1.94
C ILE A 62 20.92 -7.81 -2.73
N ARG A 63 19.68 -8.27 -2.64
CA ARG A 63 19.18 -9.43 -3.38
C ARG A 63 18.10 -9.00 -4.37
N TYR A 64 18.17 -9.56 -5.56
CA TYR A 64 17.16 -9.41 -6.60
C TYR A 64 16.29 -10.67 -6.64
N GLU A 65 15.00 -10.49 -6.52
CA GLU A 65 13.98 -11.54 -6.67
C GLU A 65 13.03 -11.16 -7.82
N PHE A 66 12.56 -12.16 -8.57
CA PHE A 66 11.65 -11.94 -9.69
C PHE A 66 10.30 -12.58 -9.43
N GLU A 67 9.23 -11.79 -9.44
CA GLU A 67 7.86 -12.26 -9.29
C GLU A 67 7.07 -12.03 -10.59
N PRO A 68 6.77 -13.09 -11.38
CA PRO A 68 6.09 -12.96 -12.66
C PRO A 68 4.62 -12.56 -12.57
N ARG A 69 3.97 -12.84 -11.44
CA ARG A 69 2.55 -12.52 -11.23
C ARG A 69 2.39 -11.05 -10.87
N LEU A 70 1.80 -10.26 -11.77
CA LEU A 70 1.58 -8.83 -11.53
C LEU A 70 0.67 -8.60 -10.31
N GLY A 71 1.16 -7.82 -9.35
CA GLY A 71 0.45 -7.38 -8.15
C GLY A 71 1.37 -7.16 -6.96
N GLN A 72 1.21 -6.03 -6.28
CA GLN A 72 2.05 -5.64 -5.15
C GLN A 72 2.05 -6.68 -4.03
N SER A 73 0.89 -7.29 -3.74
CA SER A 73 0.80 -8.37 -2.74
C SER A 73 1.59 -9.61 -3.15
N PHE A 74 1.64 -9.98 -4.44
CA PHE A 74 2.49 -11.06 -4.91
C PHE A 74 3.97 -10.74 -4.69
N ALA A 75 4.39 -9.52 -5.05
CA ALA A 75 5.77 -9.10 -4.88
C ALA A 75 6.17 -9.02 -3.39
N ARG A 76 5.32 -8.44 -2.53
CA ARG A 76 5.60 -8.41 -1.09
C ARG A 76 5.67 -9.80 -0.48
N ASN A 77 4.78 -10.71 -0.88
CA ASN A 77 4.79 -12.10 -0.41
C ASN A 77 6.06 -12.84 -0.85
N ALA A 78 6.49 -12.69 -2.10
CA ALA A 78 7.77 -13.23 -2.57
C ALA A 78 8.95 -12.68 -1.76
N GLY A 79 8.92 -11.38 -1.42
CA GLY A 79 9.90 -10.77 -0.54
C GLY A 79 9.90 -11.33 0.88
N ILE A 80 8.72 -11.59 1.46
CA ILE A 80 8.59 -12.23 2.78
C ILE A 80 9.18 -13.64 2.76
N GLU A 81 8.85 -14.43 1.74
CA GLU A 81 9.35 -15.80 1.57
C GLU A 81 10.88 -15.84 1.37
N ALA A 82 11.44 -14.87 0.64
CA ALA A 82 12.87 -14.75 0.41
C ALA A 82 13.63 -14.17 1.62
N ALA A 83 12.98 -13.39 2.49
CA ALA A 83 13.59 -12.70 3.61
C ALA A 83 14.23 -13.69 4.62
N LYS A 84 15.38 -13.29 5.20
CA LYS A 84 16.11 -14.07 6.24
C LYS A 84 16.02 -13.43 7.61
N GLY A 85 15.65 -12.15 7.69
CA GLY A 85 15.57 -11.38 8.92
C GLY A 85 14.44 -11.84 9.85
N ALA A 86 14.62 -11.70 11.15
CA ALA A 86 13.56 -11.90 12.15
C ALA A 86 12.50 -10.80 12.07
N LEU A 87 12.88 -9.63 11.56
CA LEU A 87 11.99 -8.51 11.27
C LEU A 87 11.93 -8.27 9.76
N ILE A 88 10.74 -8.04 9.24
CA ILE A 88 10.51 -7.75 7.82
C ILE A 88 9.97 -6.33 7.70
N LEU A 89 10.77 -5.49 7.06
CA LEU A 89 10.50 -4.08 6.84
C LEU A 89 10.06 -3.87 5.40
N PHE A 90 9.09 -3.01 5.17
CA PHE A 90 8.61 -2.68 3.82
C PHE A 90 8.72 -1.19 3.56
N THR A 91 9.20 -0.86 2.37
CA THR A 91 9.12 0.47 1.79
C THR A 91 8.82 0.37 0.30
N ASP A 92 8.43 1.48 -0.33
CA ASP A 92 8.11 1.52 -1.75
C ASP A 92 9.31 2.05 -2.56
N ASP A 93 9.31 1.82 -3.87
CA ASP A 93 10.38 2.19 -4.81
C ASP A 93 10.46 3.70 -5.14
N ASP A 94 9.52 4.51 -4.62
CA ASP A 94 9.46 5.97 -4.75
C ASP A 94 9.48 6.67 -3.38
N VAL A 95 10.09 6.03 -2.39
CA VAL A 95 10.17 6.50 -1.01
C VAL A 95 11.63 6.64 -0.59
N LEU A 96 11.93 7.69 0.17
CA LEU A 96 13.27 7.95 0.71
C LEU A 96 13.21 7.83 2.25
N PRO A 97 13.64 6.70 2.82
CA PRO A 97 13.78 6.55 4.26
C PRO A 97 14.82 7.51 4.85
N ASP A 98 14.49 8.12 6.00
CA ASP A 98 15.45 8.89 6.80
C ASP A 98 16.58 7.98 7.29
N ARG A 99 17.75 8.56 7.58
CA ARG A 99 18.96 7.81 7.98
C ARG A 99 18.77 6.94 9.23
N THR A 100 17.77 7.22 10.04
CA THR A 100 17.44 6.47 11.26
C THR A 100 16.22 5.57 11.13
N TRP A 101 15.69 5.40 9.91
CA TRP A 101 14.44 4.65 9.67
C TRP A 101 14.54 3.19 10.13
N VAL A 102 15.62 2.48 9.74
CA VAL A 102 15.81 1.08 10.16
C VAL A 102 16.01 0.99 11.68
N SER A 103 16.89 1.79 12.27
CA SER A 103 17.14 1.77 13.71
C SER A 103 15.92 2.18 14.55
N GLY A 104 15.13 3.14 14.06
CA GLY A 104 13.88 3.56 14.71
C GLY A 104 12.83 2.43 14.73
N ILE A 105 12.66 1.70 13.62
CA ILE A 105 11.78 0.53 13.56
C ILE A 105 12.23 -0.54 14.55
N LEU A 106 13.53 -0.87 14.56
CA LEU A 106 14.08 -1.88 15.47
C LEU A 106 13.83 -1.50 16.93
N SER A 107 14.05 -0.23 17.28
CA SER A 107 13.81 0.31 18.61
C SER A 107 12.33 0.18 19.01
N ALA A 108 11.40 0.64 18.17
CA ALA A 108 9.96 0.58 18.43
C ALA A 108 9.46 -0.86 18.63
N LEU A 109 9.88 -1.79 17.76
CA LEU A 109 9.49 -3.20 17.87
C LEU A 109 10.04 -3.88 19.11
N THR A 110 11.22 -3.45 19.60
CA THR A 110 11.89 -4.06 20.76
C THR A 110 11.33 -3.50 22.07
N ILE A 111 11.32 -2.17 22.23
CA ILE A 111 10.95 -1.49 23.49
C ILE A 111 9.50 -1.76 23.84
N ASP A 112 8.60 -1.60 22.90
CA ASP A 112 7.16 -1.72 23.14
C ASP A 112 6.61 -3.13 22.93
N ARG A 113 7.47 -4.08 22.62
CA ARG A 113 7.08 -5.47 22.30
C ARG A 113 5.96 -5.53 21.27
N LEU A 114 6.06 -4.70 20.23
CA LEU A 114 5.11 -4.65 19.13
C LEU A 114 5.30 -5.84 18.19
N HIS A 115 4.21 -6.29 17.58
CA HIS A 115 4.21 -7.29 16.52
C HIS A 115 4.37 -6.66 15.13
N GLY A 116 4.02 -5.38 15.01
CA GLY A 116 4.23 -4.56 13.84
C GLY A 116 4.23 -3.08 14.20
N VAL A 117 4.85 -2.28 13.35
CA VAL A 117 4.93 -0.83 13.49
C VAL A 117 4.88 -0.15 12.13
N GLY A 118 4.24 1.01 12.06
CA GLY A 118 4.35 1.93 10.94
C GLY A 118 4.95 3.25 11.35
N GLY A 119 5.45 3.98 10.38
CA GLY A 119 6.08 5.28 10.59
C GLY A 119 5.38 6.41 9.87
N ARG A 120 5.90 7.61 10.10
CA ARG A 120 5.49 8.84 9.44
C ARG A 120 5.88 8.80 7.97
N VAL A 121 4.95 9.24 7.12
CA VAL A 121 5.17 9.37 5.67
C VAL A 121 4.93 10.82 5.28
N LEU A 122 6.01 11.55 5.10
CA LEU A 122 6.01 12.97 4.72
C LEU A 122 6.08 13.13 3.20
N PRO A 123 5.52 14.21 2.65
CA PRO A 123 5.62 14.46 1.23
C PRO A 123 6.99 15.04 0.84
N GLN A 124 7.59 14.50 -0.22
CA GLN A 124 8.62 15.20 -0.98
C GLN A 124 8.02 15.68 -2.29
N TRP A 125 7.60 16.95 -2.31
CA TRP A 125 6.97 17.54 -3.48
C TRP A 125 7.99 17.76 -4.61
N GLU A 126 7.82 17.06 -5.74
CA GLU A 126 8.61 17.28 -6.96
C GLU A 126 7.99 18.37 -7.88
N ALA A 127 6.82 18.87 -7.51
CA ALA A 127 6.14 19.97 -8.17
C ALA A 127 5.38 20.81 -7.14
N ALA A 128 5.11 22.07 -7.46
CA ALA A 128 4.34 22.97 -6.60
C ALA A 128 2.95 22.37 -6.31
N LEU A 129 2.56 22.38 -5.03
CA LEU A 129 1.23 21.94 -4.61
C LEU A 129 0.17 22.88 -5.19
N PRO A 130 -0.76 22.39 -6.02
CA PRO A 130 -1.79 23.22 -6.61
C PRO A 130 -2.73 23.81 -5.56
N GLY A 131 -3.14 25.08 -5.70
CA GLY A 131 -4.02 25.75 -4.74
C GLY A 131 -5.34 25.01 -4.47
N TRP A 132 -5.90 24.32 -5.47
CA TRP A 132 -7.10 23.50 -5.28
C TRP A 132 -6.88 22.30 -4.35
N LEU A 133 -5.65 21.74 -4.29
CA LEU A 133 -5.30 20.61 -3.44
C LEU A 133 -4.89 21.07 -2.04
N SER A 134 -4.19 22.21 -1.92
CA SER A 134 -3.87 22.79 -0.61
C SER A 134 -5.14 23.21 0.16
N ALA A 135 -6.21 23.55 -0.53
CA ALA A 135 -7.52 23.83 0.05
C ALA A 135 -8.32 22.54 0.43
N ARG A 136 -7.77 21.36 0.19
CA ARG A 136 -8.43 20.07 0.39
C ARG A 136 -7.51 19.08 1.14
N PRO A 137 -7.18 19.34 2.41
CA PRO A 137 -6.31 18.49 3.21
C PRO A 137 -6.85 17.05 3.36
N ASP A 138 -8.17 16.88 3.27
CA ASP A 138 -8.83 15.57 3.25
C ASP A 138 -8.34 14.65 2.12
N LEU A 139 -7.88 15.24 1.01
CA LEU A 139 -7.36 14.48 -0.14
C LEU A 139 -5.89 14.06 0.02
N LEU A 140 -5.12 14.71 0.88
CA LEU A 140 -3.70 14.39 1.07
C LEU A 140 -3.49 12.97 1.56
N SER A 141 -4.41 12.46 2.36
CA SER A 141 -4.37 11.07 2.82
C SER A 141 -4.41 10.05 1.66
N TRP A 142 -4.98 10.40 0.50
CA TRP A 142 -5.01 9.55 -0.69
C TRP A 142 -3.66 9.46 -1.42
N LEU A 143 -2.71 10.32 -1.04
CA LEU A 143 -1.32 10.29 -1.49
C LEU A 143 -0.43 9.36 -0.62
N ALA A 144 -1.04 8.54 0.25
CA ALA A 144 -0.36 7.69 1.22
C ALA A 144 0.49 8.46 2.24
N LEU A 145 0.10 9.71 2.57
CA LEU A 145 0.75 10.50 3.60
C LEU A 145 0.17 10.16 4.98
N VAL A 146 1.05 10.13 5.99
CA VAL A 146 0.72 9.93 7.40
C VAL A 146 1.59 10.87 8.21
N GLU A 147 0.98 11.93 8.75
CA GLU A 147 1.69 13.05 9.39
C GLU A 147 1.34 13.19 10.89
N GLU A 148 0.86 12.11 11.51
CA GLU A 148 0.56 12.10 12.95
C GLU A 148 1.84 12.31 13.76
N ASP A 149 1.80 13.21 14.76
CA ASP A 149 2.95 13.58 15.57
C ASP A 149 3.09 12.75 16.85
N THR A 150 2.04 12.00 17.21
CA THR A 150 1.96 11.29 18.50
C THR A 150 2.06 9.77 18.27
N PRO A 151 2.95 9.07 19.02
CA PRO A 151 2.99 7.62 18.96
C PRO A 151 1.69 7.04 19.53
N CYS A 152 1.21 5.94 18.94
CA CYS A 152 0.00 5.29 19.41
C CYS A 152 -0.02 3.79 19.10
N LEU A 153 -0.82 3.06 19.86
CA LEU A 153 -1.26 1.72 19.45
C LEU A 153 -2.46 1.84 18.52
N LEU A 154 -2.48 0.99 17.51
CA LEU A 154 -3.62 0.89 16.62
C LEU A 154 -4.70 0.01 17.25
N GLU A 155 -5.94 0.40 17.09
CA GLU A 155 -7.12 -0.28 17.60
C GLU A 155 -8.03 -0.72 16.45
N TYR A 156 -8.77 -1.79 16.66
CA TYR A 156 -9.80 -2.22 15.73
C TYR A 156 -11.16 -1.58 16.07
N PRO A 157 -11.94 -1.04 15.11
CA PRO A 157 -11.55 -0.82 13.71
C PRO A 157 -10.53 0.30 13.53
N LEU A 158 -9.69 0.21 12.48
CA LEU A 158 -8.69 1.24 12.21
C LEU A 158 -9.34 2.61 11.97
N SER A 159 -8.80 3.62 12.64
CA SER A 159 -9.17 5.01 12.39
C SER A 159 -8.67 5.45 11.00
N PRO A 160 -9.44 6.26 10.26
CA PRO A 160 -8.97 6.84 9.00
C PRO A 160 -7.70 7.70 9.13
N THR A 161 -7.48 8.30 10.30
CA THR A 161 -6.33 9.16 10.60
C THR A 161 -5.16 8.39 11.20
N ARG A 162 -5.43 7.36 12.02
CA ARG A 162 -4.42 6.50 12.65
C ARG A 162 -4.26 5.22 11.86
N ARG A 163 -3.32 5.22 10.92
CA ARG A 163 -3.11 4.11 9.99
C ARG A 163 -1.64 3.92 9.68
N ILE A 164 -1.31 2.74 9.23
CA ILE A 164 -0.04 2.39 8.64
C ILE A 164 -0.24 2.22 7.14
N VAL A 165 0.73 2.64 6.37
CA VAL A 165 0.74 2.48 4.90
C VAL A 165 1.98 1.72 4.47
N GLY A 166 1.88 1.04 3.33
CA GLY A 166 2.92 0.19 2.80
C GLY A 166 4.28 0.86 2.55
N ALA A 167 4.31 2.19 2.47
CA ALA A 167 5.51 2.98 2.29
C ALA A 167 6.46 2.95 3.51
N SER A 168 5.93 2.72 4.73
CA SER A 168 6.71 2.63 5.96
C SER A 168 6.00 1.72 6.96
N MET A 169 6.28 0.42 6.89
CA MET A 169 5.74 -0.57 7.82
C MET A 169 6.75 -1.68 8.08
N ALA A 170 6.64 -2.30 9.24
CA ALA A 170 7.45 -3.45 9.59
C ALA A 170 6.67 -4.41 10.49
N PHE A 171 7.01 -5.68 10.40
CA PHE A 171 6.39 -6.74 11.20
C PHE A 171 7.45 -7.75 11.64
N ARG A 172 7.19 -8.41 12.77
CA ARG A 172 7.93 -9.62 13.14
C ARG A 172 7.59 -10.74 12.14
N ARG A 173 8.58 -11.52 11.75
CA ARG A 173 8.40 -12.67 10.85
C ARG A 173 7.32 -13.63 11.34
N GLU A 174 7.30 -13.88 12.65
CA GLU A 174 6.36 -14.81 13.30
C GLU A 174 4.89 -14.50 12.99
N VAL A 175 4.52 -13.23 12.74
CA VAL A 175 3.12 -12.91 12.40
C VAL A 175 2.73 -13.40 11.00
N PHE A 176 3.69 -13.48 10.07
CA PHE A 176 3.44 -14.06 8.75
C PHE A 176 3.36 -15.60 8.81
N GLU A 177 4.14 -16.21 9.69
CA GLU A 177 4.11 -17.66 9.93
C GLU A 177 2.81 -18.07 10.61
N GLU A 178 2.33 -17.29 11.58
CA GLU A 178 1.12 -17.59 12.36
C GLU A 178 -0.17 -17.21 11.60
N PHE A 179 -0.20 -16.06 10.93
CA PHE A 179 -1.43 -15.50 10.33
C PHE A 179 -1.45 -15.52 8.80
N GLY A 180 -0.38 -16.00 8.15
CA GLY A 180 -0.26 -16.04 6.70
C GLY A 180 0.11 -14.70 6.07
N LEU A 181 0.27 -14.71 4.75
CA LEU A 181 0.77 -13.61 3.95
C LEU A 181 -0.31 -12.57 3.60
N PHE A 182 0.07 -11.52 2.86
CA PHE A 182 -0.88 -10.56 2.30
C PHE A 182 -1.82 -11.22 1.30
N GLN A 183 -3.09 -10.84 1.30
CA GLN A 183 -4.06 -11.36 0.35
C GLN A 183 -3.75 -10.89 -1.08
N THR A 184 -3.50 -11.83 -1.99
CA THR A 184 -3.12 -11.53 -3.38
C THR A 184 -4.27 -11.02 -4.25
N SER A 185 -5.49 -11.06 -3.77
CA SER A 185 -6.65 -10.41 -4.39
C SER A 185 -6.67 -8.90 -4.18
N LEU A 186 -5.98 -8.40 -3.16
CA LEU A 186 -5.77 -7.00 -2.79
C LEU A 186 -4.44 -6.48 -3.36
N GLY A 187 -4.18 -5.19 -3.12
CA GLY A 187 -2.95 -4.52 -3.55
C GLY A 187 -3.02 -3.96 -4.96
N HIS A 188 -2.01 -3.18 -5.30
CA HIS A 188 -1.90 -2.57 -6.63
C HIS A 188 -1.60 -3.62 -7.69
N ARG A 189 -2.22 -3.51 -8.89
CA ARG A 189 -1.96 -4.36 -10.05
C ARG A 189 -1.69 -3.52 -11.30
N GLY A 190 -0.46 -3.46 -11.73
CA GLY A 190 -0.05 -2.63 -12.87
C GLY A 190 -0.50 -1.19 -12.66
N ARG A 191 -1.49 -0.74 -13.44
CA ARG A 191 -2.03 0.63 -13.34
C ARG A 191 -3.26 0.78 -12.42
N ARG A 192 -3.73 -0.29 -11.78
CA ARG A 192 -4.90 -0.28 -10.88
C ARG A 192 -4.49 -0.11 -9.43
N PHE A 193 -5.15 0.81 -8.72
CA PHE A 193 -4.86 1.18 -7.34
C PHE A 193 -5.86 0.57 -6.35
N TYR A 194 -6.02 -0.73 -6.33
CA TYR A 194 -6.96 -1.37 -5.41
C TYR A 194 -6.56 -1.18 -3.94
N GLY A 195 -5.27 -1.33 -3.60
CA GLY A 195 -4.76 -1.18 -2.23
C GLY A 195 -5.38 -2.17 -1.24
N GLN A 196 -5.38 -1.78 0.04
CA GLN A 196 -6.04 -2.47 1.17
C GLN A 196 -5.35 -3.74 1.68
N GLU A 197 -4.27 -4.23 1.08
CA GLU A 197 -3.57 -5.43 1.52
C GLU A 197 -2.97 -5.29 2.91
N GLU A 198 -2.37 -4.12 3.21
CA GLU A 198 -1.83 -3.79 4.53
C GLU A 198 -2.94 -3.58 5.55
N VAL A 199 -4.04 -2.95 5.15
CA VAL A 199 -5.19 -2.70 6.03
C VAL A 199 -5.85 -4.02 6.43
N GLU A 200 -6.07 -4.93 5.49
CA GLU A 200 -6.61 -6.27 5.75
C GLU A 200 -5.70 -7.05 6.71
N PHE A 201 -4.40 -7.04 6.44
CA PHE A 201 -3.43 -7.75 7.26
C PHE A 201 -3.41 -7.21 8.70
N ILE A 202 -3.35 -5.90 8.87
CA ILE A 202 -3.38 -5.25 10.19
C ILE A 202 -4.69 -5.57 10.91
N HIS A 203 -5.84 -5.50 10.25
CA HIS A 203 -7.13 -5.89 10.85
C HIS A 203 -7.10 -7.33 11.36
N ARG A 204 -6.56 -8.26 10.58
CA ARG A 204 -6.42 -9.67 10.95
C ARG A 204 -5.57 -9.84 12.20
N LEU A 205 -4.46 -9.09 12.32
CA LEU A 205 -3.60 -9.10 13.49
C LEU A 205 -4.28 -8.50 14.73
N LEU A 206 -4.93 -7.33 14.61
CA LEU A 206 -5.62 -6.66 15.70
C LEU A 206 -6.78 -7.52 16.26
N LEU A 207 -7.57 -8.17 15.41
CA LEU A 207 -8.63 -9.10 15.80
C LEU A 207 -8.11 -10.31 16.58
N LYS A 208 -6.82 -10.62 16.46
CA LYS A 208 -6.13 -11.69 17.21
C LYS A 208 -5.32 -11.17 18.40
N GLY A 209 -5.57 -9.93 18.79
CA GLY A 209 -4.93 -9.32 19.97
C GLY A 209 -3.45 -8.98 19.79
N LYS A 210 -2.95 -8.93 18.54
CA LYS A 210 -1.56 -8.53 18.29
C LYS A 210 -1.42 -7.02 18.44
N ARG A 211 -0.31 -6.57 19.01
CA ARG A 211 -0.03 -5.16 19.26
C ARG A 211 0.65 -4.55 18.04
N ILE A 212 0.02 -3.60 17.41
CA ILE A 212 0.53 -2.86 16.25
C ILE A 212 0.63 -1.39 16.66
N GLY A 213 1.79 -0.78 16.45
CA GLY A 213 2.06 0.61 16.83
C GLY A 213 2.29 1.52 15.64
N TYR A 214 2.17 2.80 15.90
CA TYR A 214 2.62 3.88 15.04
C TYR A 214 3.68 4.69 15.79
N GLU A 215 4.85 4.93 15.14
CA GLU A 215 5.98 5.62 15.74
C GLU A 215 6.40 6.80 14.83
N PRO A 216 6.13 8.06 15.24
CA PRO A 216 6.39 9.24 14.41
C PRO A 216 7.87 9.56 14.19
N SER A 217 8.79 9.00 14.99
CA SER A 217 10.23 9.14 14.78
C SER A 217 10.77 8.27 13.63
N VAL A 218 9.98 7.30 13.19
CA VAL A 218 10.25 6.45 12.01
C VAL A 218 9.77 7.17 10.77
N VAL A 219 10.63 7.91 10.10
CA VAL A 219 10.26 8.83 9.02
C VAL A 219 10.70 8.33 7.66
N VAL A 220 9.81 8.48 6.68
CA VAL A 220 10.13 8.35 5.25
C VAL A 220 9.56 9.53 4.46
N HIS A 221 10.18 9.86 3.33
CA HIS A 221 9.72 10.90 2.41
C HIS A 221 9.21 10.27 1.11
N HIS A 222 7.92 10.44 0.84
CA HIS A 222 7.27 9.91 -0.36
C HIS A 222 7.36 10.93 -1.49
N ARG A 223 8.00 10.55 -2.59
CA ARG A 223 8.19 11.39 -3.77
C ARG A 223 6.88 11.54 -4.54
N LEU A 224 6.43 12.79 -4.65
CA LEU A 224 5.14 13.13 -5.24
C LEU A 224 5.32 14.01 -6.48
N GLY A 225 5.40 13.36 -7.63
CA GLY A 225 5.50 14.04 -8.92
C GLY A 225 4.19 14.69 -9.37
N ALA A 226 4.26 15.62 -10.33
CA ALA A 226 3.14 16.40 -10.84
C ALA A 226 1.93 15.57 -11.30
N SER A 227 2.14 14.34 -11.74
CA SER A 227 1.06 13.42 -12.16
C SER A 227 0.11 13.06 -11.04
N ARG A 228 0.62 12.95 -9.79
CA ARG A 228 -0.16 12.63 -8.58
C ARG A 228 -0.93 13.85 -8.04
N LEU A 229 -0.58 15.07 -8.49
CA LEU A 229 -1.22 16.32 -8.07
C LEU A 229 -2.36 16.76 -9.01
N ARG A 230 -2.76 15.91 -9.96
CA ARG A 230 -3.86 16.20 -10.89
C ARG A 230 -5.19 15.70 -10.35
N LYS A 231 -6.28 16.44 -10.59
CA LYS A 231 -7.65 16.00 -10.22
C LYS A 231 -7.98 14.61 -10.77
N SER A 232 -7.54 14.29 -12.00
CA SER A 232 -7.74 12.98 -12.63
C SER A 232 -7.10 11.83 -11.87
N PHE A 233 -5.99 12.05 -11.16
CA PHE A 233 -5.38 11.07 -10.28
C PHE A 233 -6.34 10.67 -9.15
N PHE A 234 -6.95 11.65 -8.48
CA PHE A 234 -7.88 11.41 -7.38
C PHE A 234 -9.17 10.71 -7.85
N VAL A 235 -9.75 11.17 -8.97
CA VAL A 235 -10.94 10.52 -9.57
C VAL A 235 -10.65 9.04 -9.82
N ARG A 236 -9.50 8.73 -10.44
CA ARG A 236 -9.09 7.35 -10.69
C ARG A 236 -8.84 6.58 -9.40
N ARG A 237 -8.16 7.20 -8.41
CA ARG A 237 -7.86 6.58 -7.12
C ARG A 237 -9.13 6.20 -6.36
N TYR A 238 -10.12 7.10 -6.35
CA TYR A 238 -11.43 6.86 -5.75
C TYR A 238 -12.17 5.69 -6.42
N PHE A 239 -12.18 5.68 -7.76
CA PHE A 239 -12.77 4.58 -8.53
C PHE A 239 -12.10 3.24 -8.23
N ASP A 240 -10.77 3.18 -8.34
CA ASP A 240 -10.01 1.94 -8.16
C ASP A 240 -10.16 1.41 -6.72
N HIS A 241 -10.15 2.30 -5.71
CA HIS A 241 -10.36 1.94 -4.31
C HIS A 241 -11.75 1.31 -4.08
N ALA A 242 -12.80 1.98 -4.55
CA ALA A 242 -14.17 1.47 -4.43
C ALA A 242 -14.35 0.13 -5.16
N CYS A 243 -13.73 -0.01 -6.33
CA CYS A 243 -13.71 -1.26 -7.08
C CYS A 243 -13.00 -2.38 -6.29
N GLY A 244 -11.88 -2.08 -5.64
CA GLY A 244 -11.17 -3.02 -4.77
C GLY A 244 -12.04 -3.48 -3.59
N GLN A 245 -12.61 -2.54 -2.86
CA GLN A 245 -13.50 -2.83 -1.73
C GLN A 245 -14.70 -3.69 -2.14
N ALA A 246 -15.41 -3.32 -3.21
CA ALA A 246 -16.61 -4.02 -3.65
C ALA A 246 -16.37 -5.48 -4.06
N ARG A 247 -15.15 -5.80 -4.52
CA ARG A 247 -14.77 -7.18 -4.85
C ARG A 247 -14.67 -8.10 -3.63
N HIS A 248 -14.45 -7.54 -2.45
CA HIS A 248 -14.24 -8.28 -1.20
C HIS A 248 -15.45 -8.25 -0.27
N MET A 249 -16.47 -7.43 -0.59
CA MET A 249 -17.71 -7.43 0.18
C MET A 249 -18.52 -8.73 -0.07
N PRO A 250 -19.15 -9.32 0.95
CA PRO A 250 -20.06 -10.44 0.75
C PRO A 250 -21.23 -10.03 -0.17
N SER A 251 -21.74 -10.98 -0.95
CA SER A 251 -22.96 -10.75 -1.78
C SER A 251 -24.17 -10.59 -0.87
N GLY A 252 -25.02 -9.59 -1.17
CA GLY A 252 -26.31 -9.42 -0.49
C GLY A 252 -27.33 -10.47 -0.98
N SER A 253 -28.34 -10.75 -0.14
CA SER A 253 -29.40 -11.75 -0.43
C SER A 253 -30.61 -11.19 -1.20
N GLU A 254 -30.57 -9.96 -1.66
CA GLU A 254 -31.68 -9.30 -2.38
C GLU A 254 -31.50 -9.39 -3.90
N ALA A 255 -32.62 -9.19 -4.64
CA ALA A 255 -32.62 -9.19 -6.10
C ALA A 255 -31.58 -8.25 -6.69
N GLU A 256 -30.59 -8.81 -7.35
CA GLU A 256 -29.45 -8.11 -7.93
C GLU A 256 -29.40 -8.31 -9.45
N VAL A 257 -29.05 -7.26 -10.19
CA VAL A 257 -28.71 -7.35 -11.62
C VAL A 257 -27.18 -7.36 -11.71
N LEU A 258 -26.60 -8.47 -12.18
CA LEU A 258 -25.14 -8.66 -12.20
C LEU A 258 -24.48 -8.46 -10.81
N GLY A 259 -25.17 -8.84 -9.74
CA GLY A 259 -24.69 -8.66 -8.37
C GLY A 259 -24.84 -7.23 -7.83
N VAL A 260 -25.55 -6.35 -8.55
CA VAL A 260 -25.75 -4.95 -8.17
C VAL A 260 -27.24 -4.67 -8.02
N ARG A 261 -27.63 -3.98 -6.96
CA ARG A 261 -29.01 -3.55 -6.73
C ARG A 261 -29.44 -2.52 -7.80
N PRO A 262 -30.59 -2.66 -8.44
CA PRO A 262 -31.02 -1.78 -9.56
C PRO A 262 -31.06 -0.29 -9.23
N TRP A 263 -31.35 0.08 -7.97
CA TRP A 263 -31.38 1.48 -7.55
C TRP A 263 -30.01 2.15 -7.65
N ARG A 264 -28.90 1.41 -7.53
CA ARG A 264 -27.52 1.95 -7.68
C ARG A 264 -27.26 2.46 -9.09
N PHE A 265 -27.80 1.80 -10.12
CA PHE A 265 -27.68 2.28 -11.50
C PHE A 265 -28.43 3.60 -11.71
N ARG A 266 -29.63 3.72 -11.13
CA ARG A 266 -30.39 4.98 -11.17
C ARG A 266 -29.68 6.10 -10.42
N HIS A 267 -29.13 5.79 -9.24
CA HIS A 267 -28.34 6.74 -8.47
C HIS A 267 -27.10 7.19 -9.25
N LEU A 268 -26.37 6.27 -9.88
CA LEU A 268 -25.19 6.58 -10.70
C LEU A 268 -25.54 7.54 -11.85
N LEU A 269 -26.64 7.28 -12.57
CA LEU A 269 -27.08 8.15 -13.68
C LEU A 269 -27.44 9.57 -13.18
N ARG A 270 -28.13 9.67 -12.06
CA ARG A 270 -28.45 10.97 -11.43
C ARG A 270 -27.19 11.71 -11.03
N SER A 271 -26.29 11.06 -10.31
CA SER A 271 -25.01 11.65 -9.88
C SER A 271 -24.13 12.07 -11.06
N ALA A 272 -24.16 11.31 -12.17
CA ALA A 272 -23.46 11.68 -13.40
C ALA A 272 -24.04 12.95 -14.02
N GLY A 273 -25.38 13.07 -14.07
CA GLY A 273 -26.05 14.28 -14.54
C GLY A 273 -25.73 15.51 -13.67
N GLU A 274 -25.78 15.37 -12.36
CA GLU A 274 -25.41 16.43 -11.41
C GLU A 274 -23.95 16.86 -11.57
N ALA A 275 -23.01 15.92 -11.65
CA ALA A 275 -21.60 16.21 -11.83
C ALA A 275 -21.32 16.91 -13.16
N LEU A 276 -22.00 16.54 -14.25
CA LEU A 276 -21.91 17.21 -15.54
C LEU A 276 -22.41 18.65 -15.49
N VAL A 277 -23.60 18.88 -14.92
CA VAL A 277 -24.19 20.23 -14.78
C VAL A 277 -23.28 21.14 -13.96
N HIS A 278 -22.81 20.66 -12.78
CA HIS A 278 -21.92 21.44 -11.91
C HIS A 278 -20.58 21.72 -12.56
N THR A 279 -20.04 20.77 -13.35
CA THR A 279 -18.80 20.97 -14.11
C THR A 279 -19.01 22.00 -15.21
N ALA A 280 -20.08 21.92 -15.98
CA ALA A 280 -20.43 22.88 -17.04
C ALA A 280 -20.63 24.29 -16.49
N LEU A 281 -21.28 24.41 -15.33
CA LEU A 281 -21.49 25.67 -14.62
C LEU A 281 -20.28 26.15 -13.79
N ARG A 282 -19.18 25.43 -13.82
CA ARG A 282 -17.93 25.72 -13.06
C ARG A 282 -18.17 25.94 -11.57
N ARG A 283 -19.10 25.21 -10.97
CA ARG A 283 -19.40 25.30 -9.54
C ARG A 283 -18.23 24.77 -8.69
N SER A 284 -18.06 25.31 -7.49
CA SER A 284 -16.97 24.95 -6.57
C SER A 284 -17.00 23.50 -6.10
N ASP A 285 -18.19 22.90 -6.02
CA ASP A 285 -18.43 21.51 -5.58
C ASP A 285 -18.33 20.47 -6.71
N ALA A 286 -18.18 20.91 -7.97
CA ALA A 286 -18.11 20.01 -9.14
C ALA A 286 -17.09 18.88 -8.98
N PHE A 287 -15.93 19.18 -8.42
CA PHE A 287 -14.90 18.16 -8.20
C PHE A 287 -15.28 17.14 -7.12
N THR A 288 -15.94 17.58 -6.06
CA THR A 288 -16.46 16.68 -5.01
C THR A 288 -17.50 15.71 -5.58
N LEU A 289 -18.39 16.20 -6.45
CA LEU A 289 -19.34 15.34 -7.16
C LEU A 289 -18.66 14.34 -8.10
N GLN A 290 -17.59 14.74 -8.79
CA GLN A 290 -16.80 13.82 -9.61
C GLN A 290 -16.16 12.71 -8.77
N LEU A 291 -15.67 13.00 -7.57
CA LEU A 291 -15.12 11.99 -6.66
C LEU A 291 -16.21 11.03 -6.15
N ALA A 292 -17.37 11.55 -5.77
CA ALA A 292 -18.52 10.72 -5.35
C ALA A 292 -18.98 9.81 -6.48
N LEU A 293 -19.09 10.32 -7.70
CA LEU A 293 -19.41 9.55 -8.90
C LEU A 293 -18.38 8.44 -9.16
N ALA A 294 -17.10 8.74 -8.99
CA ALA A 294 -16.04 7.75 -9.16
C ALA A 294 -16.14 6.60 -8.14
N LEU A 295 -16.47 6.90 -6.87
CA LEU A 295 -16.73 5.88 -5.85
C LEU A 295 -17.91 4.98 -6.23
N GLU A 296 -19.04 5.56 -6.63
CA GLU A 296 -20.23 4.79 -6.99
C GLU A 296 -19.98 3.91 -8.22
N ALA A 297 -19.39 4.48 -9.27
CA ALA A 297 -19.02 3.75 -10.49
C ALA A 297 -18.02 2.61 -10.19
N GLY A 298 -17.04 2.87 -9.35
CA GLY A 298 -16.06 1.87 -8.91
C GLY A 298 -16.70 0.74 -8.12
N THR A 299 -17.64 1.06 -7.23
CA THR A 299 -18.40 0.06 -6.46
C THR A 299 -19.20 -0.84 -7.38
N ILE A 300 -19.97 -0.26 -8.32
CA ILE A 300 -20.75 -1.02 -9.29
C ILE A 300 -19.85 -1.93 -10.13
N TRP A 301 -18.79 -1.38 -10.71
CA TRP A 301 -17.84 -2.13 -11.51
C TRP A 301 -17.16 -3.25 -10.74
N GLY A 302 -16.73 -2.99 -9.51
CA GLY A 302 -16.10 -3.97 -8.63
C GLY A 302 -17.03 -5.14 -8.32
N THR A 303 -18.31 -4.84 -8.02
CA THR A 303 -19.34 -5.85 -7.77
C THR A 303 -19.59 -6.72 -9.01
N MET A 304 -19.79 -6.10 -10.18
CA MET A 304 -20.05 -6.80 -11.45
C MET A 304 -18.88 -7.68 -11.90
N THR A 305 -17.64 -7.28 -11.58
CA THR A 305 -16.42 -8.00 -11.99
C THR A 305 -15.84 -8.89 -10.88
N ARG A 306 -16.58 -9.10 -9.80
CA ARG A 306 -16.21 -10.04 -8.74
C ARG A 306 -16.11 -11.45 -9.32
N ARG A 307 -15.01 -12.13 -9.03
CA ARG A 307 -14.90 -13.57 -9.28
C ARG A 307 -15.54 -14.31 -8.09
N PRO A 308 -16.37 -15.32 -8.31
CA PRO A 308 -16.83 -16.16 -7.22
C PRO A 308 -15.62 -16.74 -6.49
N PRO A 309 -15.71 -16.96 -5.16
CA PRO A 309 -14.66 -17.66 -4.44
C PRO A 309 -14.41 -18.98 -5.16
N ARG A 310 -13.15 -19.30 -5.45
CA ARG A 310 -12.79 -20.64 -5.92
C ARG A 310 -13.25 -21.60 -4.82
N SER A 311 -14.17 -22.49 -5.13
CA SER A 311 -14.51 -23.60 -4.22
C SER A 311 -13.21 -24.25 -3.82
N ALA A 312 -12.93 -24.32 -2.51
CA ALA A 312 -11.84 -25.12 -2.00
C ALA A 312 -12.04 -26.52 -2.57
N GLY A 313 -11.14 -26.95 -3.44
CA GLY A 313 -11.13 -28.31 -3.93
C GLY A 313 -11.08 -29.26 -2.73
N PRO A 314 -11.63 -30.47 -2.84
CA PRO A 314 -11.65 -31.43 -1.74
C PRO A 314 -10.22 -31.59 -1.20
N VAL A 315 -10.06 -31.36 0.10
CA VAL A 315 -8.85 -31.70 0.83
C VAL A 315 -8.69 -33.24 0.66
N THR A 316 -7.79 -33.64 -0.22
CA THR A 316 -7.40 -35.05 -0.26
C THR A 316 -6.70 -35.33 1.04
N GLU A 317 -7.43 -35.93 1.98
CA GLU A 317 -6.86 -36.60 3.13
C GLU A 317 -5.83 -37.60 2.60
N ARG A 318 -4.56 -37.30 2.80
CA ARG A 318 -3.52 -38.33 2.73
C ARG A 318 -3.65 -39.11 4.01
N ASN A 319 -4.27 -40.28 3.90
CA ASN A 319 -4.21 -41.31 4.93
C ASN A 319 -2.75 -41.76 5.15
N PRO A 320 -2.41 -42.13 6.39
CA PRO A 320 -1.06 -42.36 6.91
C PRO A 320 -0.29 -43.49 6.22
#